data_1c0d6fe13bfbe6e202f889b71b71413c
#
_entry.id   1c0d6fe13bfbe6e202f889b71b71413c
#
_cell.length_a   1.000
_cell.length_b   1.000
_cell.length_c   1.000
_cell.angle_alpha   90.00
_cell.angle_beta   90.00
_cell.angle_gamma   90.00
#
_symmetry.space_group_name_H-M   'P 1'
#
loop_
_entity.id
_entity.type
_entity.pdbx_description
1 polymer ?
#
loop_
_entity_poly.entity_id
_entity_poly.type
_entity_poly.pdbx_seq_one_letter_code
_entity_poly.pdbx_strand_id
1 'polypeptide(L)'
;YIENNYSINSENVNIVSMRKGLMNGSYTYFNEAFKLIMNTSPNDADFSDLVHSKINIDNFFDYFIIQTYIQNGDWFAGRNNTKIWQAESSKWNYVLYDTDQSYSSNFDSINAISFARSPYKLSAEGDTIDYSSRNSKLFNHILNNNQLKCFFINRYTELINTIFHPSFFKEKLDSIKFKIEPIITDHFLRFPLDNFSYDDWIKNLDDYIQLNNE
;
A
#
# COMPACT_ATOMS: atom_id res chain seq x y z
N TYR A 1 -6.86 15.21 -5.30
CA TYR A 1 -5.73 14.75 -4.50
C TYR A 1 -4.39 15.32 -5.00
N ILE A 2 -4.03 15.09 -6.29
CA ILE A 2 -2.75 15.53 -6.86
C ILE A 2 -2.63 17.06 -6.85
N GLU A 3 -3.65 17.77 -7.31
CA GLU A 3 -3.67 19.24 -7.32
C GLU A 3 -3.48 19.83 -5.92
N ASN A 4 -4.23 19.29 -4.94
CA ASN A 4 -4.23 19.83 -3.58
C ASN A 4 -2.96 19.53 -2.79
N ASN A 5 -2.29 18.39 -3.06
CA ASN A 5 -1.14 17.97 -2.27
C ASN A 5 0.21 18.24 -2.96
N TYR A 6 0.21 18.40 -4.29
CA TYR A 6 1.44 18.55 -5.07
C TYR A 6 1.47 19.80 -5.92
N SER A 7 0.38 20.61 -5.94
CA SER A 7 0.25 21.83 -6.75
C SER A 7 0.49 21.58 -8.25
N ILE A 8 0.09 20.42 -8.74
CA ILE A 8 0.24 20.00 -10.14
C ILE A 8 -1.14 19.95 -10.78
N ASN A 9 -1.28 20.54 -11.99
CA ASN A 9 -2.52 20.43 -12.76
C ASN A 9 -2.78 18.97 -13.13
N SER A 10 -3.96 18.45 -12.79
CA SER A 10 -4.37 17.07 -13.04
C SER A 10 -4.42 16.69 -14.53
N GLU A 11 -4.56 17.65 -15.44
CA GLU A 11 -4.50 17.42 -16.88
C GLU A 11 -3.09 17.00 -17.35
N ASN A 12 -2.04 17.40 -16.63
CA ASN A 12 -0.65 17.16 -16.99
C ASN A 12 -0.04 15.96 -16.25
N VAL A 13 -0.87 14.99 -15.87
CA VAL A 13 -0.40 13.80 -15.17
C VAL A 13 -0.76 12.51 -15.92
N ASN A 14 0.14 11.54 -15.85
CA ASN A 14 -0.16 10.17 -16.22
C ASN A 14 -0.68 9.43 -14.99
N ILE A 15 -1.83 8.76 -15.09
CA ILE A 15 -2.42 7.96 -14.02
C ILE A 15 -2.71 6.57 -14.54
N VAL A 16 -2.17 5.58 -13.84
CA VAL A 16 -2.36 4.16 -14.17
C VAL A 16 -2.94 3.41 -12.98
N SER A 17 -4.00 2.66 -13.20
CA SER A 17 -4.52 1.66 -12.29
C SER A 17 -3.98 0.29 -12.68
N MET A 18 -3.44 -0.47 -11.73
CA MET A 18 -2.92 -1.80 -12.02
C MET A 18 -4.00 -2.79 -12.45
N ARG A 19 -5.24 -2.57 -12.04
CA ARG A 19 -6.39 -3.39 -12.41
C ARG A 19 -7.07 -2.92 -13.68
N LYS A 20 -7.28 -1.58 -13.80
CA LYS A 20 -8.10 -0.98 -14.87
C LYS A 20 -7.29 -0.47 -16.07
N GLY A 21 -5.95 -0.41 -15.95
CA GLY A 21 -5.06 0.15 -16.96
C GLY A 21 -4.99 1.67 -16.92
N LEU A 22 -4.79 2.30 -18.07
CA LEU A 22 -4.65 3.75 -18.19
C LEU A 22 -5.93 4.47 -17.76
N MET A 23 -5.78 5.44 -16.89
CA MET A 23 -6.86 6.30 -16.41
C MET A 23 -6.73 7.74 -16.95
N ASN A 24 -5.50 8.23 -17.11
CA ASN A 24 -5.22 9.54 -17.71
C ASN A 24 -3.81 9.55 -18.31
N GLY A 25 -3.58 10.36 -19.35
CA GLY A 25 -2.29 10.57 -19.98
C GLY A 25 -1.79 9.39 -20.82
N SER A 26 -0.55 8.94 -20.59
CA SER A 26 0.11 7.89 -21.37
C SER A 26 0.60 6.74 -20.52
N TYR A 27 0.39 5.51 -20.98
CA TYR A 27 0.93 4.30 -20.37
C TYR A 27 2.37 4.01 -20.78
N THR A 28 2.86 4.67 -21.83
CA THR A 28 4.18 4.43 -22.40
C THR A 28 5.29 4.64 -21.37
N TYR A 29 5.26 5.77 -20.67
CA TYR A 29 6.29 6.13 -19.68
C TYR A 29 6.41 5.12 -18.54
N PHE A 30 5.26 4.59 -18.05
CA PHE A 30 5.29 3.53 -17.05
C PHE A 30 5.90 2.24 -17.60
N ASN A 31 5.49 1.83 -18.79
CA ASN A 31 6.02 0.61 -19.41
C ASN A 31 7.52 0.69 -19.67
N GLU A 32 8.01 1.82 -20.12
CA GLU A 32 9.43 2.06 -20.35
C GLU A 32 10.23 2.01 -19.05
N ALA A 33 9.79 2.72 -18.02
CA ALA A 33 10.43 2.69 -16.71
C ALA A 33 10.44 1.27 -16.11
N PHE A 34 9.30 0.58 -16.15
CA PHE A 34 9.17 -0.79 -15.68
C PHE A 34 10.11 -1.75 -16.44
N LYS A 35 10.09 -1.71 -17.76
CA LYS A 35 10.96 -2.57 -18.59
C LYS A 35 12.43 -2.29 -18.34
N LEU A 36 12.82 -1.03 -18.23
CA LEU A 36 14.19 -0.64 -18.00
C LEU A 36 14.71 -1.18 -16.65
N ILE A 37 13.94 -1.00 -15.58
CA ILE A 37 14.29 -1.53 -14.25
C ILE A 37 14.35 -3.06 -14.28
N MET A 38 13.32 -3.73 -14.83
CA MET A 38 13.24 -5.19 -14.82
C MET A 38 14.31 -5.87 -15.68
N ASN A 39 14.86 -5.19 -16.70
CA ASN A 39 15.90 -5.71 -17.57
C ASN A 39 17.31 -5.39 -17.07
N THR A 40 17.47 -4.54 -16.05
CA THR A 40 18.75 -4.22 -15.42
C THR A 40 18.97 -5.14 -14.22
N SER A 41 20.16 -5.69 -14.08
CA SER A 41 20.48 -6.57 -12.96
C SER A 41 20.48 -5.79 -11.64
N PRO A 42 19.83 -6.30 -10.56
CA PRO A 42 19.92 -5.68 -9.22
C PRO A 42 21.35 -5.59 -8.66
N ASN A 43 22.30 -6.36 -9.22
CA ASN A 43 23.71 -6.33 -8.83
C ASN A 43 24.54 -5.31 -9.60
N ASP A 44 23.99 -4.65 -10.61
CA ASP A 44 24.67 -3.60 -11.35
C ASP A 44 24.92 -2.39 -10.45
N ALA A 45 26.10 -1.76 -10.58
CA ALA A 45 26.51 -0.66 -9.72
C ALA A 45 25.52 0.54 -9.76
N ASP A 46 24.96 0.81 -10.94
CA ASP A 46 24.08 1.94 -11.19
C ASP A 46 22.59 1.60 -10.99
N PHE A 47 22.25 0.38 -10.56
CA PHE A 47 20.85 -0.06 -10.42
C PHE A 47 20.06 0.81 -9.45
N SER A 48 20.64 1.13 -8.30
CA SER A 48 20.00 2.00 -7.31
C SER A 48 19.68 3.38 -7.87
N ASP A 49 20.63 3.99 -8.57
CA ASP A 49 20.46 5.32 -9.19
C ASP A 49 19.41 5.26 -10.31
N LEU A 50 19.40 4.20 -11.10
CA LEU A 50 18.36 3.97 -12.09
C LEU A 50 16.97 3.94 -11.45
N VAL A 51 16.77 3.16 -10.38
CA VAL A 51 15.48 3.08 -9.68
C VAL A 51 15.08 4.45 -9.15
N HIS A 52 15.98 5.16 -8.46
CA HIS A 52 15.73 6.50 -7.96
C HIS A 52 15.41 7.52 -9.06
N SER A 53 15.93 7.34 -10.27
CA SER A 53 15.61 8.21 -11.41
C SER A 53 14.19 8.04 -11.94
N LYS A 54 13.56 6.88 -11.73
CA LYS A 54 12.25 6.52 -12.29
C LYS A 54 11.13 6.51 -11.27
N ILE A 55 11.43 6.13 -10.04
CA ILE A 55 10.46 5.93 -8.97
C ILE A 55 10.81 6.85 -7.80
N ASN A 56 9.81 7.46 -7.19
CA ASN A 56 9.95 8.05 -5.88
C ASN A 56 10.04 6.91 -4.86
N ILE A 57 11.27 6.52 -4.53
CA ILE A 57 11.54 5.29 -3.77
C ILE A 57 11.03 5.38 -2.34
N ASP A 58 11.05 6.57 -1.72
CA ASP A 58 10.49 6.78 -0.39
C ASP A 58 8.99 6.50 -0.40
N ASN A 59 8.26 7.12 -1.33
CA ASN A 59 6.83 6.90 -1.49
C ASN A 59 6.50 5.44 -1.87
N PHE A 60 7.32 4.80 -2.70
CA PHE A 60 7.16 3.40 -3.08
C PHE A 60 7.31 2.48 -1.87
N PHE A 61 8.36 2.66 -1.07
CA PHE A 61 8.59 1.85 0.12
C PHE A 61 7.53 2.12 1.20
N ASP A 62 7.20 3.38 1.47
CA ASP A 62 6.13 3.73 2.41
C ASP A 62 4.79 3.08 2.02
N TYR A 63 4.46 3.08 0.72
CA TYR A 63 3.25 2.43 0.21
C TYR A 63 3.24 0.93 0.51
N PHE A 64 4.34 0.20 0.20
CA PHE A 64 4.43 -1.23 0.48
C PHE A 64 4.48 -1.55 1.97
N ILE A 65 5.19 -0.73 2.75
CA ILE A 65 5.25 -0.87 4.22
C ILE A 65 3.86 -0.73 4.82
N ILE A 66 3.12 0.32 4.48
CA ILE A 66 1.77 0.54 5.02
C ILE A 66 0.86 -0.63 4.64
N GLN A 67 0.79 -1.02 3.37
CA GLN A 67 -0.07 -2.09 2.90
C GLN A 67 0.21 -3.44 3.58
N THR A 68 1.49 -3.74 3.83
CA THR A 68 1.89 -4.98 4.49
C THR A 68 1.69 -4.91 6.01
N TYR A 69 1.92 -3.75 6.62
CA TYR A 69 1.74 -3.55 8.05
C TYR A 69 0.26 -3.67 8.46
N ILE A 70 -0.63 -2.99 7.74
CA ILE A 70 -2.08 -3.04 8.01
C ILE A 70 -2.74 -4.32 7.47
N GLN A 71 -1.97 -5.22 6.84
CA GLN A 71 -2.46 -6.47 6.25
C GLN A 71 -3.70 -6.27 5.37
N ASN A 72 -3.65 -5.29 4.44
CA ASN A 72 -4.79 -4.98 3.58
C ASN A 72 -5.16 -6.16 2.67
N GLY A 73 -6.29 -6.79 2.97
CA GLY A 73 -6.75 -8.01 2.29
C GLY A 73 -7.18 -7.81 0.84
N ASP A 74 -7.61 -6.63 0.45
CA ASP A 74 -8.07 -6.31 -0.91
C ASP A 74 -6.98 -5.69 -1.79
N TRP A 75 -5.79 -5.53 -1.28
CA TRP A 75 -4.65 -5.01 -2.05
C TRP A 75 -4.02 -6.07 -2.97
N PHE A 76 -3.99 -7.35 -2.56
CA PHE A 76 -3.40 -8.48 -3.32
C PHE A 76 -1.99 -8.19 -3.87
N ALA A 77 -1.10 -7.70 -2.99
CA ALA A 77 0.30 -7.37 -3.35
C ALA A 77 0.40 -6.44 -4.59
N GLY A 78 -0.44 -5.43 -4.64
CA GLY A 78 -0.44 -4.44 -5.71
C GLY A 78 -1.16 -4.86 -7.00
N ARG A 79 -1.95 -5.93 -6.97
CA ARG A 79 -2.80 -6.32 -8.09
C ARG A 79 -4.13 -5.56 -8.10
N ASN A 80 -4.71 -5.32 -6.93
CA ASN A 80 -5.94 -4.56 -6.75
C ASN A 80 -5.64 -3.26 -5.98
N ASN A 81 -6.56 -2.31 -6.00
CA ASN A 81 -6.49 -1.06 -5.25
C ASN A 81 -5.12 -0.34 -5.32
N THR A 82 -4.46 -0.44 -6.48
CA THR A 82 -3.19 0.24 -6.73
C THR A 82 -3.33 1.21 -7.87
N LYS A 83 -3.05 2.48 -7.58
CA LYS A 83 -2.90 3.55 -8.55
C LYS A 83 -1.53 4.17 -8.42
N ILE A 84 -0.94 4.46 -9.57
CA ILE A 84 0.31 5.21 -9.67
C ILE A 84 0.11 6.41 -10.55
N TRP A 85 0.89 7.44 -10.29
CA TRP A 85 0.84 8.66 -11.07
C TRP A 85 2.22 9.27 -11.27
N GLN A 86 2.35 10.06 -12.32
CA GLN A 86 3.57 10.79 -12.68
C GLN A 86 3.16 12.10 -13.34
N ALA A 87 3.69 13.23 -12.87
CA ALA A 87 3.69 14.47 -13.64
C ALA A 87 4.76 14.39 -14.73
N GLU A 88 4.66 15.26 -15.74
CA GLU A 88 5.66 15.36 -16.81
C GLU A 88 7.06 15.49 -16.22
N SER A 89 7.99 14.68 -16.70
CA SER A 89 9.40 14.67 -16.27
C SER A 89 9.65 14.36 -14.78
N SER A 90 8.64 13.91 -14.03
CA SER A 90 8.79 13.54 -12.63
C SER A 90 8.93 12.01 -12.44
N LYS A 91 9.11 11.59 -11.19
CA LYS A 91 9.17 10.18 -10.80
C LYS A 91 7.76 9.61 -10.63
N TRP A 92 7.61 8.29 -10.79
CA TRP A 92 6.38 7.58 -10.47
C TRP A 92 6.13 7.56 -8.96
N ASN A 93 4.90 7.85 -8.57
CA ASN A 93 4.40 7.85 -7.20
C ASN A 93 3.21 6.92 -7.06
N TYR A 94 3.06 6.33 -5.88
CA TYR A 94 1.95 5.45 -5.51
C TYR A 94 0.92 6.23 -4.68
N VAL A 95 -0.35 5.89 -4.82
CA VAL A 95 -1.45 6.47 -4.05
C VAL A 95 -1.99 5.43 -3.09
N LEU A 96 -1.94 5.73 -1.79
CA LEU A 96 -2.61 4.92 -0.78
C LEU A 96 -4.10 5.30 -0.78
N TYR A 97 -4.96 4.32 -1.00
CA TYR A 97 -6.42 4.47 -0.94
C TYR A 97 -7.06 3.09 -0.77
N ASP A 98 -8.35 3.07 -0.38
CA ASP A 98 -9.17 1.86 -0.28
C ASP A 98 -8.53 0.82 0.65
N THR A 99 -8.35 1.24 1.91
CA THR A 99 -7.71 0.43 2.96
C THR A 99 -8.73 -0.12 3.96
N ASP A 100 -10.01 -0.17 3.59
CA ASP A 100 -11.13 -0.62 4.42
C ASP A 100 -11.08 -2.12 4.76
N GLN A 101 -10.34 -2.90 3.98
CA GLN A 101 -10.08 -4.33 4.23
C GLN A 101 -8.77 -4.57 5.01
N SER A 102 -8.36 -3.59 5.82
CA SER A 102 -7.19 -3.72 6.69
C SER A 102 -7.46 -4.64 7.88
N TYR A 103 -6.40 -5.23 8.41
CA TYR A 103 -6.46 -6.18 9.53
C TYR A 103 -7.42 -7.37 9.26
N SER A 104 -7.46 -7.81 8.01
CA SER A 104 -8.29 -8.92 7.59
C SER A 104 -7.75 -10.24 8.14
N SER A 105 -8.61 -11.00 8.84
CA SER A 105 -8.29 -12.33 9.38
C SER A 105 -7.79 -13.35 8.34
N ASN A 106 -7.94 -13.05 7.05
CA ASN A 106 -7.44 -13.89 5.96
C ASN A 106 -5.90 -13.92 5.87
N PHE A 107 -5.20 -13.04 6.58
CA PHE A 107 -3.74 -12.88 6.54
C PHE A 107 -3.04 -13.26 7.84
N ASP A 108 -3.74 -13.65 8.90
CA ASP A 108 -3.18 -13.94 10.23
C ASP A 108 -2.04 -14.98 10.23
N SER A 109 -1.97 -15.85 9.24
CA SER A 109 -0.94 -16.88 9.09
C SER A 109 0.09 -16.58 8.00
N ILE A 110 -0.04 -15.47 7.28
CA ILE A 110 0.81 -15.14 6.13
C ILE A 110 1.78 -14.01 6.49
N ASN A 111 3.09 -14.26 6.29
CA ASN A 111 4.05 -13.17 6.33
C ASN A 111 3.77 -12.20 5.18
N ALA A 112 3.21 -11.02 5.51
CA ALA A 112 2.71 -10.05 4.54
C ALA A 112 3.82 -9.54 3.60
N ILE A 113 5.05 -9.41 4.07
CA ILE A 113 6.20 -8.99 3.23
C ILE A 113 6.57 -10.11 2.24
N SER A 114 6.63 -11.35 2.71
CA SER A 114 6.89 -12.49 1.83
C SER A 114 5.81 -12.63 0.78
N PHE A 115 4.55 -12.46 1.16
CA PHE A 115 3.42 -12.45 0.25
C PHE A 115 3.49 -11.28 -0.76
N ALA A 116 3.85 -10.07 -0.33
CA ALA A 116 4.00 -8.93 -1.23
C ALA A 116 5.09 -9.15 -2.30
N ARG A 117 6.16 -9.88 -1.96
CA ARG A 117 7.25 -10.23 -2.89
C ARG A 117 6.87 -11.33 -3.87
N SER A 118 6.13 -12.32 -3.40
CA SER A 118 5.77 -13.51 -4.18
C SER A 118 4.35 -13.97 -3.83
N PRO A 119 3.33 -13.20 -4.26
CA PRO A 119 1.94 -13.52 -3.95
C PRO A 119 1.50 -14.81 -4.64
N TYR A 120 0.74 -15.62 -3.92
CA TYR A 120 0.18 -16.85 -4.41
C TYR A 120 -1.30 -16.96 -4.07
N LYS A 121 -1.99 -17.85 -4.76
CA LYS A 121 -3.36 -18.26 -4.47
C LYS A 121 -3.38 -19.78 -4.42
N LEU A 122 -4.12 -20.35 -3.48
CA LEU A 122 -4.38 -21.80 -3.48
C LEU A 122 -5.50 -22.12 -4.47
N SER A 123 -5.31 -23.17 -5.26
CA SER A 123 -6.37 -23.77 -6.07
C SER A 123 -7.38 -24.51 -5.17
N ALA A 124 -8.50 -24.95 -5.73
CA ALA A 124 -9.45 -25.80 -5.02
C ALA A 124 -8.82 -27.14 -4.57
N GLU A 125 -7.80 -27.61 -5.28
CA GLU A 125 -7.04 -28.84 -5.01
C GLU A 125 -5.87 -28.60 -4.04
N GLY A 126 -5.63 -27.33 -3.60
CA GLY A 126 -4.57 -26.97 -2.67
C GLY A 126 -3.22 -26.63 -3.33
N ASP A 127 -3.13 -26.65 -4.66
CA ASP A 127 -1.91 -26.28 -5.36
C ASP A 127 -1.65 -24.76 -5.29
N THR A 128 -0.37 -24.39 -5.24
CA THR A 128 0.04 -22.97 -5.24
C THR A 128 0.06 -22.43 -6.66
N ILE A 129 -0.70 -21.37 -6.89
CA ILE A 129 -0.75 -20.63 -8.16
C ILE A 129 -0.04 -19.30 -7.99
N ASP A 130 0.90 -18.97 -8.89
CA ASP A 130 1.53 -17.62 -8.93
C ASP A 130 0.46 -16.56 -9.21
N TYR A 131 0.35 -15.62 -8.27
CA TYR A 131 -0.58 -14.50 -8.33
C TYR A 131 0.13 -13.15 -8.48
N SER A 132 1.38 -13.17 -8.92
CA SER A 132 2.23 -11.99 -9.02
C SER A 132 1.65 -10.91 -9.94
N SER A 133 1.65 -9.68 -9.44
CA SER A 133 1.36 -8.47 -10.21
C SER A 133 2.66 -7.87 -10.78
N ARG A 134 2.54 -6.87 -11.66
CA ARG A 134 3.69 -6.05 -12.05
C ARG A 134 4.34 -5.39 -10.84
N ASN A 135 3.56 -4.94 -9.87
CA ASN A 135 4.07 -4.29 -8.67
C ASN A 135 4.81 -5.24 -7.74
N SER A 136 4.30 -6.45 -7.52
CA SER A 136 5.01 -7.44 -6.71
C SER A 136 6.31 -7.89 -7.36
N LYS A 137 6.32 -8.05 -8.70
CA LYS A 137 7.54 -8.35 -9.45
C LYS A 137 8.56 -7.22 -9.34
N LEU A 138 8.12 -5.98 -9.49
CA LEU A 138 8.97 -4.79 -9.34
C LEU A 138 9.53 -4.68 -7.92
N PHE A 139 8.67 -4.82 -6.91
CA PHE A 139 9.07 -4.79 -5.50
C PHE A 139 10.10 -5.87 -5.17
N ASN A 140 9.85 -7.12 -5.59
CA ASN A 140 10.80 -8.20 -5.39
C ASN A 140 12.13 -7.96 -6.10
N HIS A 141 12.09 -7.45 -7.33
CA HIS A 141 13.29 -7.16 -8.11
C HIS A 141 14.13 -6.05 -7.46
N ILE A 142 13.50 -4.97 -7.02
CA ILE A 142 14.16 -3.86 -6.30
C ILE A 142 14.81 -4.35 -5.00
N LEU A 143 14.11 -5.18 -4.21
CA LEU A 143 14.64 -5.74 -2.96
C LEU A 143 15.76 -6.78 -3.15
N ASN A 144 16.05 -7.22 -4.37
CA ASN A 144 17.23 -8.02 -4.66
C ASN A 144 18.52 -7.17 -4.76
N ASN A 145 18.42 -5.85 -4.84
CA ASN A 145 19.54 -4.94 -4.66
C ASN A 145 19.79 -4.73 -3.15
N ASN A 146 21.03 -4.95 -2.70
CA ASN A 146 21.35 -4.89 -1.26
C ASN A 146 21.18 -3.49 -0.66
N GLN A 147 21.54 -2.44 -1.39
CA GLN A 147 21.41 -1.05 -0.92
C GLN A 147 19.93 -0.67 -0.72
N LEU A 148 19.09 -0.94 -1.71
CA LEU A 148 17.65 -0.66 -1.65
C LEU A 148 16.94 -1.54 -0.62
N LYS A 149 17.38 -2.79 -0.45
CA LYS A 149 16.89 -3.67 0.61
C LYS A 149 17.21 -3.13 2.00
N CYS A 150 18.46 -2.69 2.23
CA CYS A 150 18.83 -2.06 3.51
C CYS A 150 18.01 -0.80 3.76
N PHE A 151 17.80 0.03 2.73
CA PHE A 151 16.96 1.22 2.84
C PHE A 151 15.50 0.85 3.24
N PHE A 152 14.90 -0.13 2.58
CA PHE A 152 13.56 -0.63 2.93
C PHE A 152 13.47 -1.11 4.39
N ILE A 153 14.44 -1.91 4.85
CA ILE A 153 14.47 -2.42 6.22
C ILE A 153 14.59 -1.28 7.23
N ASN A 154 15.50 -0.34 7.00
CA ASN A 154 15.68 0.82 7.88
C ASN A 154 14.41 1.68 7.94
N ARG A 155 13.78 1.93 6.79
CA ARG A 155 12.52 2.68 6.73
C ARG A 155 11.38 1.96 7.46
N TYR A 156 11.27 0.64 7.29
CA TYR A 156 10.27 -0.17 8.00
C TYR A 156 10.50 -0.09 9.51
N THR A 157 11.74 -0.24 9.96
CA THR A 157 12.12 -0.14 11.38
C THR A 157 11.82 1.24 11.96
N GLU A 158 12.12 2.31 11.22
CA GLU A 158 11.77 3.68 11.60
C GLU A 158 10.26 3.83 11.82
N LEU A 159 9.45 3.38 10.87
CA LEU A 159 7.99 3.52 10.94
C LEU A 159 7.38 2.72 12.09
N ILE A 160 7.87 1.50 12.37
CA ILE A 160 7.42 0.71 13.53
C ILE A 160 7.72 1.44 14.85
N ASN A 161 8.89 2.07 14.94
CA ASN A 161 9.30 2.75 16.17
C ASN A 161 8.72 4.19 16.30
N THR A 162 7.98 4.67 15.30
CA THR A 162 7.42 6.02 15.28
C THR A 162 5.91 5.99 15.03
N ILE A 163 5.50 6.04 13.78
CA ILE A 163 4.09 6.21 13.38
C ILE A 163 3.25 4.97 13.71
N PHE A 164 3.84 3.78 13.59
CA PHE A 164 3.16 2.51 13.90
C PHE A 164 3.38 2.06 15.34
N HIS A 165 4.12 2.85 16.15
CA HIS A 165 4.28 2.52 17.56
C HIS A 165 2.89 2.51 18.23
N PRO A 166 2.55 1.47 19.04
CA PRO A 166 1.21 1.30 19.58
C PRO A 166 0.65 2.53 20.32
N SER A 167 1.49 3.25 21.07
CA SER A 167 1.04 4.48 21.75
C SER A 167 0.64 5.60 20.81
N PHE A 168 1.36 5.78 19.69
CA PHE A 168 1.03 6.78 18.69
C PHE A 168 -0.23 6.38 17.92
N PHE A 169 -0.33 5.10 17.55
CA PHE A 169 -1.51 4.56 16.87
C PHE A 169 -2.77 4.77 17.72
N LYS A 170 -2.70 4.39 19.01
CA LYS A 170 -3.79 4.59 19.97
C LYS A 170 -4.20 6.06 20.08
N GLU A 171 -3.23 6.97 20.25
CA GLU A 171 -3.50 8.43 20.32
C GLU A 171 -4.26 8.92 19.09
N LYS A 172 -3.85 8.49 17.88
CA LYS A 172 -4.53 8.88 16.64
C LYS A 172 -5.93 8.29 16.53
N LEU A 173 -6.10 7.04 16.92
CA LEU A 173 -7.41 6.39 16.93
C LEU A 173 -8.36 7.04 17.92
N ASP A 174 -7.91 7.34 19.13
CA ASP A 174 -8.68 8.06 20.13
C ASP A 174 -9.09 9.46 19.62
N SER A 175 -8.19 10.16 18.93
CA SER A 175 -8.51 11.47 18.33
C SER A 175 -9.57 11.38 17.23
N ILE A 176 -9.53 10.33 16.41
CA ILE A 176 -10.53 10.09 15.36
C ILE A 176 -11.87 9.71 16.02
N LYS A 177 -11.84 8.79 16.97
CA LYS A 177 -13.01 8.39 17.76
C LYS A 177 -13.71 9.60 18.36
N PHE A 178 -12.99 10.46 19.06
CA PHE A 178 -13.54 11.68 19.66
C PHE A 178 -14.25 12.58 18.65
N LYS A 179 -13.76 12.67 17.42
CA LYS A 179 -14.39 13.50 16.36
C LYS A 179 -15.63 12.85 15.76
N ILE A 180 -15.66 11.53 15.65
CA ILE A 180 -16.73 10.79 14.98
C ILE A 180 -17.84 10.39 15.93
N GLU A 181 -17.52 10.10 17.19
CA GLU A 181 -18.46 9.60 18.21
C GLU A 181 -19.75 10.44 18.33
N PRO A 182 -19.71 11.80 18.30
CA PRO A 182 -20.94 12.60 18.39
C PRO A 182 -21.92 12.41 17.23
N ILE A 183 -21.43 11.95 16.07
CA ILE A 183 -22.25 11.83 14.83
C ILE A 183 -22.51 10.38 14.43
N ILE A 184 -21.85 9.41 15.07
CA ILE A 184 -21.94 8.00 14.65
C ILE A 184 -23.33 7.42 14.91
N THR A 185 -24.01 7.83 15.96
CA THR A 185 -25.38 7.42 16.26
C THR A 185 -26.34 7.85 15.16
N ASP A 186 -26.24 9.11 14.71
CA ASP A 186 -27.04 9.63 13.60
C ASP A 186 -26.72 8.90 12.29
N HIS A 187 -25.46 8.50 12.10
CA HIS A 187 -25.05 7.70 10.95
C HIS A 187 -25.77 6.34 10.95
N PHE A 188 -25.79 5.62 12.07
CA PHE A 188 -26.48 4.31 12.16
C PHE A 188 -28.00 4.44 12.05
N LEU A 189 -28.59 5.54 12.52
CA LEU A 189 -30.01 5.80 12.31
C LEU A 189 -30.35 6.04 10.83
N ARG A 190 -29.47 6.72 10.10
CA ARG A 190 -29.67 7.05 8.68
C ARG A 190 -29.34 5.89 7.75
N PHE A 191 -28.33 5.10 8.11
CA PHE A 191 -27.82 3.98 7.33
C PHE A 191 -27.78 2.73 8.21
N PRO A 192 -28.96 2.16 8.55
CA PRO A 192 -28.98 0.96 9.38
C PRO A 192 -28.26 -0.18 8.68
N LEU A 193 -27.29 -0.75 9.37
CA LEU A 193 -26.61 -1.97 8.95
C LEU A 193 -27.21 -3.13 9.74
N ASP A 194 -27.62 -4.18 9.04
CA ASP A 194 -28.12 -5.39 9.69
C ASP A 194 -27.02 -5.98 10.58
N ASN A 195 -27.32 -6.12 11.87
CA ASN A 195 -26.44 -6.71 12.87
C ASN A 195 -25.13 -5.92 13.17
N PHE A 196 -25.09 -4.61 12.98
CA PHE A 196 -23.96 -3.77 13.38
C PHE A 196 -24.44 -2.54 14.16
N SER A 197 -24.01 -2.42 15.40
CA SER A 197 -24.43 -1.39 16.36
C SER A 197 -23.29 -0.43 16.73
N TYR A 198 -23.61 0.59 17.52
CA TYR A 198 -22.62 1.46 18.16
C TYR A 198 -21.61 0.66 19.01
N ASP A 199 -22.10 -0.32 19.79
CA ASP A 199 -21.24 -1.14 20.64
C ASP A 199 -20.29 -2.01 19.79
N ASP A 200 -20.73 -2.50 18.64
CA ASP A 200 -19.88 -3.22 17.69
C ASP A 200 -18.81 -2.30 17.10
N TRP A 201 -19.16 -1.05 16.80
CA TRP A 201 -18.19 -0.06 16.33
C TRP A 201 -17.12 0.23 17.38
N ILE A 202 -17.49 0.45 18.65
CA ILE A 202 -16.56 0.64 19.77
C ILE A 202 -15.65 -0.58 19.91
N LYS A 203 -16.22 -1.78 19.91
CA LYS A 203 -15.47 -3.02 20.02
C LYS A 203 -14.43 -3.17 18.90
N ASN A 204 -14.82 -2.88 17.67
CA ASN A 204 -13.88 -2.94 16.53
C ASN A 204 -12.70 -1.98 16.70
N LEU A 205 -12.92 -0.77 17.26
CA LEU A 205 -11.84 0.16 17.55
C LEU A 205 -10.87 -0.40 18.61
N ASP A 206 -11.40 -1.03 19.65
CA ASP A 206 -10.57 -1.66 20.68
C ASP A 206 -9.81 -2.87 20.14
N ASP A 207 -10.43 -3.68 19.28
CA ASP A 207 -9.77 -4.79 18.57
C ASP A 207 -8.62 -4.31 17.69
N TYR A 208 -8.75 -3.19 16.96
CA TYR A 208 -7.65 -2.60 16.19
C TYR A 208 -6.49 -2.12 17.07
N ILE A 209 -6.77 -1.57 18.24
CA ILE A 209 -5.73 -1.18 19.21
C ILE A 209 -4.97 -2.43 19.70
N GLN A 210 -5.69 -3.50 19.98
CA GLN A 210 -5.09 -4.76 20.45
C GLN A 210 -4.21 -5.39 19.37
N LEU A 211 -4.71 -5.51 18.13
CA LEU A 211 -3.95 -6.05 16.99
C LEU A 211 -2.65 -5.26 16.71
N ASN A 212 -2.64 -3.96 16.99
CA ASN A 212 -1.44 -3.15 16.82
C ASN A 212 -0.40 -3.35 17.96
N ASN A 213 -0.78 -4.02 19.05
CA ASN A 213 0.13 -4.34 20.16
C ASN A 213 0.81 -5.72 20.02
N GLU A 214 0.32 -6.57 19.10
CA GLU A 214 0.87 -7.89 18.78
C GLU A 214 1.90 -7.82 17.66
#